data_97194a51b998157628d2fde35a952071
#
_entry.id   97194a51b998157628d2fde35a952071
#
_cell.length_a   1.000
_cell.length_b   1.000
_cell.length_c   1.000
_cell.angle_alpha   90.00
_cell.angle_beta   90.00
_cell.angle_gamma   90.00
#
_symmetry.space_group_name_H-M   'P 1'
#
loop_
_entity.id
_entity.type
_entity.pdbx_description
1 polymer ?
#
loop_
_entity_poly.entity_id
_entity_poly.type
_entity_poly.pdbx_seq_one_letter_code
_entity_poly.pdbx_strand_id
1 'polypeptide(L)'
;MEIIDLPMDRIHVADWNPNVMDETMRSHLRHSIERFGLVLPLVVRPTEDGNYETIGGAQRLAILRELEIDPVSCVVVATDDAHARLLAQALNRIQGQDDLGLQAELIRQVLQSLPQEEVLQLLPETAQGLQALSSLGQDTMAGYLQNWQQAQSARLKHLQFQLTPVQLSVVEEALTQLLPQAKEEQGDSPNARGTALYLLCQAYLEQQGRTP
;
A
#
# COMPACT_ATOMS: atom_id res chain seq x y z
N MET A 1 -16.44 -22.70 -1.04
CA MET A 1 -15.70 -22.06 -2.15
C MET A 1 -14.62 -23.04 -2.57
N GLU A 2 -14.55 -23.32 -3.84
CA GLU A 2 -13.57 -24.25 -4.42
C GLU A 2 -12.66 -23.48 -5.35
N ILE A 3 -11.37 -23.83 -5.36
CA ILE A 3 -10.42 -23.29 -6.34
C ILE A 3 -10.45 -24.25 -7.51
N ILE A 4 -10.69 -23.70 -8.71
CA ILE A 4 -10.70 -24.47 -9.95
C ILE A 4 -9.78 -23.81 -10.97
N ASP A 5 -9.23 -24.62 -11.86
CA ASP A 5 -8.41 -24.14 -12.97
C ASP A 5 -9.30 -23.89 -14.19
N LEU A 6 -9.26 -22.68 -14.71
CA LEU A 6 -10.04 -22.26 -15.87
C LEU A 6 -9.11 -21.95 -17.05
N PRO A 7 -9.50 -22.30 -18.29
CA PRO A 7 -8.82 -21.86 -19.48
C PRO A 7 -8.83 -20.31 -19.57
N MET A 8 -7.71 -19.73 -19.94
CA MET A 8 -7.48 -18.28 -20.01
C MET A 8 -8.47 -17.59 -20.96
N ASP A 9 -8.82 -18.23 -22.06
CA ASP A 9 -9.72 -17.69 -23.09
C ASP A 9 -11.17 -17.55 -22.59
N ARG A 10 -11.53 -18.27 -21.51
CA ARG A 10 -12.85 -18.18 -20.89
C ARG A 10 -12.96 -17.09 -19.82
N ILE A 11 -11.88 -16.40 -19.48
CA ILE A 11 -11.87 -15.39 -18.41
C ILE A 11 -11.79 -14.01 -19.03
N HIS A 12 -12.74 -13.13 -18.73
CA HIS A 12 -12.77 -11.74 -19.23
C HIS A 12 -12.58 -10.75 -18.08
N VAL A 13 -11.97 -9.61 -18.38
CA VAL A 13 -11.88 -8.49 -17.44
C VAL A 13 -13.23 -7.79 -17.40
N ALA A 14 -13.72 -7.45 -16.21
CA ALA A 14 -14.92 -6.66 -16.05
C ALA A 14 -14.69 -5.22 -16.51
N ASP A 15 -15.52 -4.75 -17.44
CA ASP A 15 -15.42 -3.38 -18.01
C ASP A 15 -15.60 -2.28 -16.95
N TRP A 16 -16.32 -2.60 -15.88
CA TRP A 16 -16.58 -1.69 -14.75
C TRP A 16 -15.49 -1.68 -13.69
N ASN A 17 -14.39 -2.42 -13.85
CA ASN A 17 -13.31 -2.47 -12.85
C ASN A 17 -12.46 -1.18 -12.91
N PRO A 18 -12.46 -0.34 -11.85
CA PRO A 18 -11.75 0.93 -11.85
C PRO A 18 -10.26 0.81 -11.50
N ASN A 19 -9.75 -0.41 -11.23
CA ASN A 19 -8.40 -0.59 -10.73
C ASN A 19 -7.37 -0.44 -11.85
N VAL A 20 -6.60 0.64 -11.78
CA VAL A 20 -5.46 0.93 -12.67
C VAL A 20 -4.17 0.79 -11.85
N MET A 21 -3.17 0.16 -12.43
CA MET A 21 -1.85 -0.02 -11.84
C MET A 21 -0.81 0.72 -12.69
N ASP A 22 0.11 1.43 -12.05
CA ASP A 22 1.24 2.05 -12.75
C ASP A 22 2.27 1.00 -13.21
N GLU A 23 3.17 1.40 -14.11
CA GLU A 23 4.13 0.48 -14.73
C GLU A 23 5.13 -0.10 -13.73
N THR A 24 5.50 0.66 -12.71
CA THR A 24 6.42 0.20 -11.66
C THR A 24 5.78 -0.93 -10.84
N MET A 25 4.55 -0.71 -10.35
CA MET A 25 3.80 -1.72 -9.62
C MET A 25 3.50 -2.95 -10.49
N ARG A 26 3.22 -2.73 -11.77
CA ARG A 26 3.02 -3.81 -12.75
C ARG A 26 4.28 -4.67 -12.89
N SER A 27 5.46 -4.05 -12.96
CA SER A 27 6.74 -4.75 -13.03
C SER A 27 6.98 -5.60 -11.77
N HIS A 28 6.75 -5.08 -10.58
CA HIS A 28 6.87 -5.85 -9.33
C HIS A 28 5.91 -7.04 -9.28
N LEU A 29 4.66 -6.83 -9.69
CA LEU A 29 3.67 -7.90 -9.76
C LEU A 29 4.08 -8.99 -10.76
N ARG A 30 4.63 -8.60 -11.92
CA ARG A 30 5.16 -9.52 -12.91
C ARG A 30 6.30 -10.37 -12.34
N HIS A 31 7.31 -9.75 -11.73
CA HIS A 31 8.43 -10.47 -11.09
C HIS A 31 7.95 -11.43 -9.99
N SER A 32 6.95 -11.00 -9.20
CA SER A 32 6.35 -11.86 -8.19
C SER A 32 5.68 -13.10 -8.80
N ILE A 33 4.94 -12.94 -9.91
CA ILE A 33 4.29 -14.06 -10.60
C ILE A 33 5.34 -14.97 -11.27
N GLU A 34 6.37 -14.41 -11.89
CA GLU A 34 7.47 -15.18 -12.48
C GLU A 34 8.25 -15.99 -11.43
N ARG A 35 8.43 -15.43 -10.24
CA ARG A 35 9.20 -16.06 -9.15
C ARG A 35 8.43 -17.10 -8.37
N PHE A 36 7.17 -16.82 -8.03
CA PHE A 36 6.37 -17.61 -7.10
C PHE A 36 5.13 -18.25 -7.74
N GLY A 37 4.84 -17.95 -9.00
CA GLY A 37 3.58 -18.33 -9.64
C GLY A 37 2.39 -17.49 -9.16
N LEU A 38 1.20 -17.92 -9.53
CA LEU A 38 -0.06 -17.32 -9.07
C LEU A 38 -0.39 -17.79 -7.65
N VAL A 39 0.16 -17.13 -6.63
CA VAL A 39 -0.06 -17.49 -5.21
C VAL A 39 -1.49 -17.21 -4.75
N LEU A 40 -2.10 -16.12 -5.25
CA LEU A 40 -3.49 -15.74 -4.96
C LEU A 40 -4.37 -15.99 -6.18
N PRO A 41 -5.33 -16.92 -6.15
CA PRO A 41 -6.25 -17.16 -7.27
C PRO A 41 -7.01 -15.91 -7.69
N LEU A 42 -7.47 -15.87 -8.94
CA LEU A 42 -8.41 -14.83 -9.37
C LEU A 42 -9.77 -15.08 -8.73
N VAL A 43 -10.54 -14.03 -8.51
CA VAL A 43 -11.94 -14.13 -8.11
C VAL A 43 -12.79 -13.81 -9.32
N VAL A 44 -13.62 -14.77 -9.74
CA VAL A 44 -14.43 -14.68 -10.96
C VAL A 44 -15.88 -15.03 -10.66
N ARG A 45 -16.80 -14.60 -11.52
CA ARG A 45 -18.18 -15.06 -11.54
C ARG A 45 -18.55 -15.65 -12.92
N PRO A 46 -19.46 -16.63 -12.99
CA PRO A 46 -19.96 -17.11 -14.27
C PRO A 46 -20.83 -16.03 -14.96
N THR A 47 -20.75 -15.98 -16.27
CA THR A 47 -21.58 -15.16 -17.13
C THR A 47 -22.58 -16.00 -17.91
N GLU A 48 -23.64 -15.41 -18.46
CA GLU A 48 -24.72 -16.14 -19.16
C GLU A 48 -24.25 -16.90 -20.41
N ASP A 49 -23.19 -16.41 -21.05
CA ASP A 49 -22.55 -17.03 -22.22
C ASP A 49 -21.65 -18.23 -21.89
N GLY A 50 -21.60 -18.63 -20.61
CA GLY A 50 -20.77 -19.74 -20.13
C GLY A 50 -19.31 -19.39 -19.91
N ASN A 51 -18.92 -18.12 -20.00
CA ASN A 51 -17.61 -17.60 -19.65
C ASN A 51 -17.55 -17.12 -18.19
N TYR A 52 -16.46 -16.46 -17.83
CA TYR A 52 -16.24 -15.92 -16.49
C TYR A 52 -15.76 -14.48 -16.56
N GLU A 53 -16.29 -13.63 -15.68
CA GLU A 53 -15.90 -12.24 -15.53
C GLU A 53 -15.11 -12.06 -14.22
N THR A 54 -13.98 -11.32 -14.26
CA THR A 54 -13.17 -11.08 -13.05
C THR A 54 -13.84 -10.08 -12.12
N ILE A 55 -14.00 -10.49 -10.86
CA ILE A 55 -14.35 -9.61 -9.74
C ILE A 55 -13.07 -9.05 -9.10
N GLY A 56 -12.04 -9.90 -8.95
CA GLY A 56 -10.76 -9.53 -8.36
C GLY A 56 -9.57 -10.16 -9.07
N GLY A 57 -8.50 -9.37 -9.27
CA GLY A 57 -7.26 -9.84 -9.89
C GLY A 57 -7.11 -9.52 -11.39
N ALA A 58 -7.80 -8.50 -11.91
CA ALA A 58 -7.67 -8.08 -13.31
C ALA A 58 -6.23 -7.80 -13.74
N GLN A 59 -5.42 -7.18 -12.88
CA GLN A 59 -4.00 -6.91 -13.15
C GLN A 59 -3.18 -8.21 -13.21
N ARG A 60 -3.48 -9.17 -12.33
CA ARG A 60 -2.87 -10.51 -12.39
C ARG A 60 -3.25 -11.24 -13.68
N LEU A 61 -4.51 -11.19 -14.08
CA LEU A 61 -4.96 -11.79 -15.33
C LEU A 61 -4.22 -11.21 -16.56
N ALA A 62 -4.01 -9.88 -16.58
CA ALA A 62 -3.28 -9.23 -17.67
C ALA A 62 -1.83 -9.75 -17.76
N ILE A 63 -1.14 -9.87 -16.61
CA ILE A 63 0.23 -10.40 -16.57
C ILE A 63 0.27 -11.89 -16.92
N LEU A 64 -0.66 -12.69 -16.43
CA LEU A 64 -0.73 -14.12 -16.76
C LEU A 64 -0.92 -14.35 -18.27
N ARG A 65 -1.69 -13.46 -18.94
CA ARG A 65 -1.82 -13.49 -20.41
C ARG A 65 -0.51 -13.18 -21.12
N GLU A 66 0.25 -12.20 -20.65
CA GLU A 66 1.57 -11.86 -21.22
C GLU A 66 2.61 -12.98 -21.00
N LEU A 67 2.48 -13.70 -19.89
CA LEU A 67 3.35 -14.83 -19.56
C LEU A 67 2.86 -16.15 -20.16
N GLU A 68 1.74 -16.14 -20.88
CA GLU A 68 1.13 -17.34 -21.51
C GLU A 68 0.88 -18.48 -20.49
N ILE A 69 0.51 -18.11 -19.25
CA ILE A 69 0.24 -19.08 -18.18
C ILE A 69 -1.22 -19.52 -18.26
N ASP A 70 -1.45 -20.74 -18.68
CA ASP A 70 -2.76 -21.40 -18.84
C ASP A 70 -2.67 -22.86 -18.38
N PRO A 71 -3.61 -23.39 -17.60
CA PRO A 71 -4.81 -22.74 -17.07
C PRO A 71 -4.56 -21.82 -15.87
N VAL A 72 -5.58 -21.03 -15.50
CA VAL A 72 -5.53 -20.07 -14.40
C VAL A 72 -6.36 -20.50 -13.22
N SER A 73 -5.77 -20.53 -12.04
CA SER A 73 -6.46 -20.88 -10.80
C SER A 73 -7.42 -19.75 -10.37
N CYS A 74 -8.68 -20.10 -10.18
CA CYS A 74 -9.77 -19.16 -9.90
C CYS A 74 -10.65 -19.64 -8.74
N VAL A 75 -11.17 -18.70 -7.98
CA VAL A 75 -12.29 -18.88 -7.06
C VAL A 75 -13.56 -18.39 -7.74
N VAL A 76 -14.51 -19.28 -7.94
CA VAL A 76 -15.80 -18.95 -8.56
C VAL A 76 -16.81 -18.53 -7.50
N VAL A 77 -17.39 -17.34 -7.68
CA VAL A 77 -18.42 -16.77 -6.82
C VAL A 77 -19.69 -16.55 -7.65
N ALA A 78 -20.72 -17.33 -7.38
CA ALA A 78 -22.03 -17.11 -7.99
C ALA A 78 -22.70 -15.89 -7.33
N THR A 79 -22.83 -14.79 -8.08
CA THR A 79 -23.35 -13.53 -7.57
C THR A 79 -23.91 -12.67 -8.71
N ASP A 80 -24.86 -11.79 -8.39
CA ASP A 80 -25.41 -10.80 -9.32
C ASP A 80 -24.45 -9.60 -9.52
N ASP A 81 -24.81 -8.70 -10.43
CA ASP A 81 -24.00 -7.53 -10.80
C ASP A 81 -23.74 -6.59 -9.63
N ALA A 82 -24.74 -6.33 -8.80
CA ALA A 82 -24.62 -5.39 -7.68
C ALA A 82 -23.66 -5.93 -6.63
N HIS A 83 -23.81 -7.18 -6.26
CA HIS A 83 -22.94 -7.85 -5.28
C HIS A 83 -21.53 -8.09 -5.83
N ALA A 84 -21.37 -8.38 -7.15
CA ALA A 84 -20.06 -8.50 -7.77
C ALA A 84 -19.27 -7.18 -7.68
N ARG A 85 -19.89 -6.04 -7.98
CA ARG A 85 -19.28 -4.71 -7.84
C ARG A 85 -18.96 -4.36 -6.39
N LEU A 86 -19.87 -4.69 -5.46
CA LEU A 86 -19.63 -4.49 -4.03
C LEU A 86 -18.45 -5.34 -3.54
N LEU A 87 -18.40 -6.61 -3.93
CA LEU A 87 -17.30 -7.51 -3.58
C LEU A 87 -15.96 -7.01 -4.14
N ALA A 88 -15.94 -6.55 -5.40
CA ALA A 88 -14.73 -5.96 -5.98
C ALA A 88 -14.22 -4.75 -5.19
N GLN A 89 -15.12 -3.87 -4.77
CA GLN A 89 -14.76 -2.73 -3.91
C GLN A 89 -14.26 -3.18 -2.53
N ALA A 90 -14.88 -4.19 -1.95
CA ALA A 90 -14.44 -4.75 -0.68
C ALA A 90 -13.03 -5.35 -0.78
N LEU A 91 -12.76 -6.17 -1.80
CA LEU A 91 -11.44 -6.77 -2.05
C LEU A 91 -10.35 -5.72 -2.28
N ASN A 92 -10.68 -4.58 -2.92
CA ASN A 92 -9.73 -3.51 -3.19
C ASN A 92 -9.49 -2.57 -2.00
N ARG A 93 -10.43 -2.45 -1.05
CA ARG A 93 -10.39 -1.47 0.03
C ARG A 93 -10.18 -2.04 1.42
N ILE A 94 -10.55 -3.30 1.65
CA ILE A 94 -10.37 -3.96 2.94
C ILE A 94 -8.94 -4.51 2.99
N GLN A 95 -8.00 -3.63 3.32
CA GLN A 95 -6.60 -3.97 3.56
C GLN A 95 -6.22 -3.52 4.96
N GLY A 96 -5.37 -4.28 5.64
CA GLY A 96 -4.80 -3.89 6.91
C GLY A 96 -3.81 -2.72 6.75
N GLN A 97 -3.40 -2.16 7.87
CA GLN A 97 -2.26 -1.23 7.93
C GLN A 97 -1.07 -1.98 8.51
N ASP A 98 0.07 -1.85 7.87
CA ASP A 98 1.30 -2.45 8.38
C ASP A 98 1.83 -1.67 9.59
N ASP A 99 2.28 -2.39 10.61
CA ASP A 99 3.07 -1.82 11.69
C ASP A 99 4.50 -1.61 11.20
N LEU A 100 4.94 -0.35 11.17
CA LEU A 100 6.25 0.03 10.64
C LEU A 100 7.42 -0.66 11.36
N GLY A 101 7.28 -0.95 12.66
CA GLY A 101 8.31 -1.63 13.41
C GLY A 101 8.45 -3.11 13.04
N LEU A 102 7.32 -3.80 12.91
CA LEU A 102 7.29 -5.18 12.46
C LEU A 102 7.75 -5.29 11.00
N GLN A 103 7.37 -4.34 10.14
CA GLN A 103 7.83 -4.27 8.77
C GLN A 103 9.34 -4.08 8.68
N ALA A 104 9.91 -3.16 9.47
CA ALA A 104 11.36 -2.94 9.53
C ALA A 104 12.12 -4.19 9.98
N GLU A 105 11.60 -4.92 10.97
CA GLU A 105 12.21 -6.18 11.45
C GLU A 105 12.16 -7.26 10.37
N LEU A 106 11.00 -7.42 9.70
CA LEU A 106 10.83 -8.36 8.61
C LEU A 106 11.82 -8.06 7.46
N ILE A 107 11.94 -6.79 7.05
CA ILE A 107 12.87 -6.37 6.00
C ILE A 107 14.33 -6.66 6.40
N ARG A 108 14.72 -6.41 7.65
CA ARG A 108 16.06 -6.74 8.14
C ARG A 108 16.36 -8.24 8.04
N GLN A 109 15.42 -9.08 8.44
CA GLN A 109 15.57 -10.54 8.36
C GLN A 109 15.66 -11.00 6.88
N VAL A 110 14.87 -10.43 6.00
CA VAL A 110 14.93 -10.71 4.56
C VAL A 110 16.28 -10.33 3.98
N LEU A 111 16.80 -9.12 4.29
CA LEU A 111 18.10 -8.63 3.80
C LEU A 111 19.31 -9.39 4.37
N GLN A 112 19.15 -10.14 5.46
CA GLN A 112 20.19 -11.06 5.95
C GLN A 112 20.32 -12.31 5.06
N SER A 113 19.27 -12.67 4.35
CA SER A 113 19.17 -13.92 3.61
C SER A 113 19.13 -13.72 2.09
N LEU A 114 18.67 -12.55 1.63
CA LEU A 114 18.50 -12.24 0.20
C LEU A 114 19.27 -10.98 -0.20
N PRO A 115 19.79 -10.91 -1.44
CA PRO A 115 20.39 -9.70 -1.99
C PRO A 115 19.36 -8.57 -2.07
N GLN A 116 19.82 -7.33 -1.83
CA GLN A 116 18.96 -6.14 -1.92
C GLN A 116 18.30 -5.99 -3.29
N GLU A 117 19.00 -6.35 -4.35
CA GLU A 117 18.49 -6.28 -5.73
C GLU A 117 17.26 -7.18 -5.94
N GLU A 118 17.26 -8.37 -5.37
CA GLU A 118 16.12 -9.30 -5.43
C GLU A 118 14.92 -8.74 -4.66
N VAL A 119 15.15 -8.15 -3.50
CA VAL A 119 14.11 -7.51 -2.69
C VAL A 119 13.47 -6.33 -3.43
N LEU A 120 14.29 -5.49 -4.08
CA LEU A 120 13.84 -4.35 -4.87
C LEU A 120 13.08 -4.73 -6.16
N GLN A 121 13.27 -5.93 -6.68
CA GLN A 121 12.47 -6.44 -7.80
C GLN A 121 11.04 -6.85 -7.38
N LEU A 122 10.87 -7.26 -6.14
CA LEU A 122 9.62 -7.83 -5.63
C LEU A 122 8.79 -6.82 -4.83
N LEU A 123 9.44 -5.87 -4.17
CA LEU A 123 8.75 -4.86 -3.34
C LEU A 123 8.78 -3.49 -4.02
N PRO A 124 7.68 -2.72 -3.93
CA PRO A 124 7.58 -1.37 -4.51
C PRO A 124 8.32 -0.34 -3.64
N GLU A 125 9.60 -0.62 -3.33
CA GLU A 125 10.45 0.22 -2.49
C GLU A 125 11.64 0.77 -3.29
N THR A 126 12.17 1.90 -2.86
CA THR A 126 13.44 2.42 -3.36
C THR A 126 14.61 1.89 -2.52
N ALA A 127 15.81 1.88 -3.05
CA ALA A 127 17.01 1.50 -2.30
C ALA A 127 17.19 2.35 -1.02
N GLN A 128 16.86 3.65 -1.10
CA GLN A 128 16.88 4.57 0.05
C GLN A 128 15.77 4.24 1.05
N GLY A 129 14.55 3.94 0.56
CA GLY A 129 13.41 3.53 1.39
C GLY A 129 13.71 2.24 2.15
N LEU A 130 14.27 1.25 1.45
CA LEU A 130 14.66 -0.03 2.04
C LEU A 130 15.76 0.13 3.11
N GLN A 131 16.75 1.01 2.85
CA GLN A 131 17.79 1.34 3.82
C GLN A 131 17.20 2.08 5.04
N ALA A 132 16.31 3.05 4.83
CA ALA A 132 15.64 3.75 5.90
C ALA A 132 14.79 2.80 6.77
N LEU A 133 14.01 1.91 6.16
CA LEU A 133 13.24 0.88 6.86
C LEU A 133 14.16 -0.05 7.67
N SER A 134 15.22 -0.56 7.06
CA SER A 134 16.14 -1.49 7.73
C SER A 134 16.93 -0.84 8.86
N SER A 135 17.15 0.47 8.85
CA SER A 135 17.81 1.23 9.91
C SER A 135 16.88 1.64 11.06
N LEU A 136 15.56 1.57 10.88
CA LEU A 136 14.60 1.83 11.94
C LEU A 136 14.82 0.85 13.10
N GLY A 137 15.18 1.35 14.29
CA GLY A 137 15.34 0.54 15.51
C GLY A 137 16.71 -0.07 15.73
N GLN A 138 17.77 0.29 14.99
CA GLN A 138 19.15 -0.13 15.32
C GLN A 138 19.68 0.51 16.61
N ASP A 139 19.17 1.66 17.01
CA ASP A 139 19.49 2.32 18.28
C ASP A 139 18.48 1.94 19.37
N THR A 140 18.64 0.75 19.94
CA THR A 140 17.91 0.19 21.08
C THR A 140 16.46 -0.24 20.84
N MET A 141 16.25 -1.55 20.79
CA MET A 141 14.92 -2.20 20.88
C MET A 141 14.10 -1.69 22.09
N ALA A 142 14.76 -1.33 23.18
CA ALA A 142 14.17 -0.74 24.38
C ALA A 142 13.60 0.67 24.13
N GLY A 143 14.30 1.51 23.37
CA GLY A 143 13.81 2.83 22.97
C GLY A 143 12.63 2.75 21.99
N TYR A 144 12.65 1.77 21.09
CA TYR A 144 11.56 1.56 20.15
C TYR A 144 10.28 1.06 20.83
N LEU A 145 10.37 0.11 21.75
CA LEU A 145 9.22 -0.36 22.53
C LEU A 145 8.63 0.76 23.40
N GLN A 146 9.47 1.62 23.95
CA GLN A 146 9.04 2.78 24.74
C GLN A 146 8.36 3.83 23.84
N ASN A 147 8.92 4.13 22.67
CA ASN A 147 8.33 5.02 21.67
C ASN A 147 7.07 4.43 21.04
N TRP A 148 7.00 3.12 20.82
CA TRP A 148 5.80 2.44 20.31
C TRP A 148 4.66 2.46 21.33
N GLN A 149 4.94 2.24 22.62
CA GLN A 149 3.94 2.38 23.68
C GLN A 149 3.45 3.82 23.82
N GLN A 150 4.33 4.81 23.66
CA GLN A 150 3.96 6.24 23.65
C GLN A 150 3.16 6.61 22.39
N ALA A 151 3.53 6.10 21.22
CA ALA A 151 2.80 6.33 19.97
C ALA A 151 1.41 5.68 19.98
N GLN A 152 1.23 4.51 20.57
CA GLN A 152 -0.09 3.91 20.79
C GLN A 152 -0.93 4.73 21.77
N SER A 153 -0.33 5.30 22.81
CA SER A 153 -1.04 6.16 23.76
C SER A 153 -1.46 7.51 23.16
N ALA A 154 -0.75 8.00 22.14
CA ALA A 154 -1.01 9.28 21.47
C ALA A 154 -2.14 9.23 20.42
N ARG A 155 -2.77 8.08 20.14
CA ARG A 155 -3.88 7.92 19.17
C ARG A 155 -3.72 8.79 17.91
N LEU A 156 -2.58 8.66 17.21
CA LEU A 156 -2.34 9.40 15.97
C LEU A 156 -3.44 9.11 14.94
N LYS A 157 -3.97 10.17 14.32
CA LYS A 157 -4.97 10.06 13.25
C LYS A 157 -4.31 10.44 11.93
N HIS A 158 -4.61 9.69 10.88
CA HIS A 158 -4.15 10.00 9.54
C HIS A 158 -5.09 11.00 8.87
N LEU A 159 -4.50 12.06 8.28
CA LEU A 159 -5.18 12.98 7.39
C LEU A 159 -4.59 12.82 5.98
N GLN A 160 -5.46 12.57 5.01
CA GLN A 160 -5.05 12.42 3.62
C GLN A 160 -5.67 13.55 2.78
N PHE A 161 -4.84 14.22 1.99
CA PHE A 161 -5.27 15.29 1.09
C PHE A 161 -4.92 14.95 -0.35
N GLN A 162 -5.81 15.33 -1.28
CA GLN A 162 -5.52 15.34 -2.70
C GLN A 162 -5.11 16.77 -3.09
N LEU A 163 -3.89 16.94 -3.56
CA LEU A 163 -3.31 18.23 -3.90
C LEU A 163 -2.88 18.25 -5.37
N THR A 164 -3.07 19.38 -6.02
CA THR A 164 -2.43 19.64 -7.32
C THR A 164 -0.90 19.81 -7.14
N PRO A 165 -0.07 19.66 -8.20
CA PRO A 165 1.37 19.86 -8.09
C PRO A 165 1.77 21.20 -7.49
N VAL A 166 1.04 22.28 -7.83
CA VAL A 166 1.30 23.63 -7.30
C VAL A 166 0.98 23.71 -5.81
N GLN A 167 -0.15 23.13 -5.37
CA GLN A 167 -0.51 23.08 -3.95
C GLN A 167 0.47 22.23 -3.15
N LEU A 168 0.92 21.10 -3.71
CA LEU A 168 1.90 20.24 -3.07
C LEU A 168 3.22 20.97 -2.82
N SER A 169 3.74 21.69 -3.83
CA SER A 169 4.98 22.47 -3.70
C SER A 169 4.90 23.49 -2.56
N VAL A 170 3.79 24.23 -2.46
CA VAL A 170 3.59 25.23 -1.40
C VAL A 170 3.51 24.58 -0.02
N VAL A 171 2.78 23.45 0.10
CA VAL A 171 2.65 22.72 1.36
C VAL A 171 3.99 22.13 1.80
N GLU A 172 4.75 21.54 0.88
CA GLU A 172 6.06 20.96 1.20
C GLU A 172 7.08 22.02 1.59
N GLU A 173 7.09 23.19 0.95
CA GLU A 173 7.93 24.31 1.32
C GLU A 173 7.61 24.80 2.74
N ALA A 174 6.33 25.02 3.04
CA ALA A 174 5.90 25.47 4.37
C ALA A 174 6.25 24.46 5.48
N LEU A 175 6.01 23.17 5.24
CA LEU A 175 6.38 22.15 6.22
C LEU A 175 7.90 22.04 6.40
N THR A 176 8.68 22.17 5.33
CA THR A 176 10.15 22.10 5.38
C THR A 176 10.73 23.25 6.21
N GLN A 177 10.18 24.45 6.09
CA GLN A 177 10.60 25.61 6.90
C GLN A 177 10.32 25.43 8.40
N LEU A 178 9.25 24.71 8.76
CA LEU A 178 8.86 24.45 10.15
C LEU A 178 9.49 23.20 10.76
N LEU A 179 10.11 22.33 9.97
CA LEU A 179 10.71 21.08 10.45
C LEU A 179 11.76 21.28 11.57
N PRO A 180 12.67 22.29 11.54
CA PRO A 180 13.63 22.51 12.63
C PRO A 180 12.90 22.78 13.96
N GLN A 181 11.95 23.70 13.97
CA GLN A 181 11.14 24.04 15.14
C GLN A 181 10.29 22.84 15.60
N ALA A 182 9.66 22.13 14.67
CA ALA A 182 8.87 20.95 14.97
C ALA A 182 9.69 19.84 15.65
N LYS A 183 10.96 19.68 15.28
CA LYS A 183 11.87 18.73 15.94
C LYS A 183 12.26 19.15 17.34
N GLU A 184 12.41 20.44 17.60
CA GLU A 184 12.72 20.97 18.94
C GLU A 184 11.52 20.81 19.89
N GLU A 185 10.30 21.07 19.41
CA GLU A 185 9.08 20.96 20.23
C GLU A 185 8.57 19.52 20.41
N GLN A 186 8.93 18.65 19.47
CA GLN A 186 8.41 17.28 19.43
C GLN A 186 8.94 16.38 20.54
N GLY A 187 10.13 16.64 21.09
CA GLY A 187 10.82 15.72 21.98
C GLY A 187 11.09 14.38 21.27
N ASP A 188 10.72 13.26 21.90
CA ASP A 188 10.94 11.91 21.36
C ASP A 188 9.84 11.40 20.40
N SER A 189 8.89 12.24 19.94
CA SER A 189 7.82 11.81 19.04
C SER A 189 8.31 11.65 17.59
N PRO A 190 8.01 10.55 16.88
CA PRO A 190 8.51 10.32 15.51
C PRO A 190 7.76 11.11 14.42
N ASN A 191 6.82 11.99 14.76
CA ASN A 191 5.91 12.65 13.81
C ASN A 191 6.26 14.12 13.53
N ALA A 192 7.51 14.44 13.15
CA ALA A 192 7.94 15.80 12.89
C ALA A 192 7.11 16.57 11.84
N ARG A 193 6.66 15.88 10.77
CA ARG A 193 5.80 16.51 9.75
C ARG A 193 4.39 16.84 10.29
N GLY A 194 3.83 15.98 11.15
CA GLY A 194 2.55 16.24 11.81
C GLY A 194 2.65 17.42 12.78
N THR A 195 3.74 17.52 13.55
CA THR A 195 4.02 18.65 14.42
C THR A 195 4.23 19.94 13.63
N ALA A 196 4.96 19.91 12.49
CA ALA A 196 5.10 21.06 11.60
C ALA A 196 3.75 21.54 11.04
N LEU A 197 2.85 20.62 10.65
CA LEU A 197 1.50 20.95 10.23
C LEU A 197 0.68 21.57 11.37
N TYR A 198 0.79 21.02 12.57
CA TYR A 198 0.12 21.58 13.76
C TYR A 198 0.56 23.02 14.03
N LEU A 199 1.87 23.30 14.04
CA LEU A 199 2.44 24.65 14.22
C LEU A 199 1.95 25.63 13.14
N LEU A 200 1.90 25.19 11.87
CA LEU A 200 1.37 25.99 10.77
C LEU A 200 -0.09 26.37 11.00
N CYS A 201 -0.93 25.39 11.39
CA CYS A 201 -2.35 25.61 11.66
C CYS A 201 -2.55 26.51 12.89
N GLN A 202 -1.75 26.33 13.95
CA GLN A 202 -1.79 27.13 15.16
C GLN A 202 -1.46 28.61 14.84
N ALA A 203 -0.38 28.87 14.13
CA ALA A 203 0.01 30.24 13.72
C ALA A 203 -1.09 30.91 12.88
N TYR A 204 -1.73 30.15 11.98
CA TYR A 204 -2.85 30.67 11.20
C TYR A 204 -4.07 31.04 12.07
N LEU A 205 -4.44 30.21 13.04
CA LEU A 205 -5.57 30.47 13.94
C LEU A 205 -5.31 31.66 14.86
N GLU A 206 -4.10 31.81 15.37
CA GLU A 206 -3.66 32.96 16.18
C GLU A 206 -3.76 34.27 15.39
N GLN A 207 -3.34 34.28 14.11
CA GLN A 207 -3.50 35.45 13.22
C GLN A 207 -4.98 35.84 13.02
N GLN A 208 -5.90 34.88 13.14
CA GLN A 208 -7.35 35.12 13.04
C GLN A 208 -8.00 35.48 14.39
N GLY A 209 -7.21 35.65 15.46
CA GLY A 209 -7.69 35.95 16.80
C GLY A 209 -8.44 34.80 17.46
N ARG A 210 -8.23 33.56 17.00
CA ARG A 210 -8.77 32.33 17.58
C ARG A 210 -7.64 31.61 18.32
N THR A 211 -7.71 31.60 19.64
CA THR A 211 -6.83 30.76 20.48
C THR A 211 -7.33 29.32 20.39
N PRO A 212 -6.47 28.33 20.12
CA PRO A 212 -6.84 26.93 20.07
C PRO A 212 -7.26 26.36 21.41
#